data_0f1b10cafac20b497ec4cb89d747a3f8
#
_entry.id   0f1b10cafac20b497ec4cb89d747a3f8
#
_cell.length_a   1.000
_cell.length_b   1.000
_cell.length_c   1.000
_cell.angle_alpha   90.00
_cell.angle_beta   90.00
_cell.angle_gamma   90.00
#
_symmetry.space_group_name_H-M   'P 1'
#
loop_
_entity.id
_entity.type
_entity.pdbx_description
1 polymer ?
#
loop_
_entity_poly.entity_id
_entity_poly.type
_entity_poly.pdbx_seq_one_letter_code
_entity_poly.pdbx_strand_id
1 'polypeptide(L)'
;MPLARSVSVSSLPGLEDWGGPGAPDNVVLFEVAWEVANKVGGIYTVLQTKARVTADEWGESYVLVGPYVESAVRTQVELLEPPQPALRRTLAAMNAQGCKVHFGRWLIEGSPAVVLLDVGATAWSLERWKGELWESCAIGVPWYDREANDAVLFGFLVAWFLGEFAAQSEERPFIVGHFHEWLAGLGLVLSRARRLPVATIFTTHATLLGRYLCAGSVDFYNNLHSFDVDKEAGERQIYHRYCLERAAAHCAHVLTTVSHVTAAEAEHLLKRKPDLVTPNGLNVRKFSAMHEFQNLHAQSKARVQEFVRGHFYGHLDFDLDKTLFFFIAGRYEFSNKGADIFLEALARLNYLLRVNGSEVTVVAFFIMPARTNNFNVESLKGQAVRKQLWDNDSGQQAEEMSPCQGVTVGDNDAVTVVGGEQDKVSP
;
A
#
# COMPACT_ATOMS: atom_id res chain seq x y z
N MET A 1 36.76 -7.71 -7.72
CA MET A 1 35.62 -8.64 -7.86
C MET A 1 35.00 -8.39 -9.21
N PRO A 2 34.79 -9.40 -10.07
CA PRO A 2 34.17 -9.17 -11.36
C PRO A 2 32.68 -8.83 -11.15
N LEU A 3 32.23 -7.75 -11.82
CA LEU A 3 30.86 -7.33 -11.89
C LEU A 3 30.00 -8.51 -12.41
N ALA A 4 28.94 -8.83 -11.68
CA ALA A 4 27.98 -9.84 -12.10
C ALA A 4 27.44 -9.48 -13.50
N ARG A 5 27.54 -10.39 -14.44
CA ARG A 5 26.93 -10.24 -15.76
C ARG A 5 25.44 -10.04 -15.59
N SER A 6 24.90 -8.96 -16.14
CA SER A 6 23.48 -8.78 -16.27
C SER A 6 22.90 -9.94 -17.09
N VAL A 7 22.10 -10.77 -16.46
CA VAL A 7 21.33 -11.80 -17.15
C VAL A 7 20.19 -11.12 -17.89
N SER A 8 20.16 -11.24 -19.20
CA SER A 8 19.04 -10.75 -20.02
C SER A 8 17.76 -11.46 -19.59
N VAL A 9 16.66 -10.73 -19.43
CA VAL A 9 15.34 -11.29 -19.09
C VAL A 9 14.87 -12.32 -20.11
N SER A 10 15.34 -12.23 -21.35
CA SER A 10 15.08 -13.20 -22.41
C SER A 10 15.81 -14.54 -22.26
N SER A 11 16.74 -14.65 -21.29
CA SER A 11 17.50 -15.86 -21.02
C SER A 11 17.11 -16.58 -19.73
N LEU A 12 16.03 -16.16 -19.08
CA LEU A 12 15.47 -16.90 -17.94
C LEU A 12 14.65 -18.08 -18.49
N PRO A 13 15.09 -19.34 -18.28
CA PRO A 13 14.28 -20.50 -18.68
C PRO A 13 12.96 -20.46 -17.91
N GLY A 14 11.83 -20.54 -18.60
CA GLY A 14 10.52 -20.63 -18.00
C GLY A 14 9.63 -19.39 -18.09
N LEU A 15 10.05 -18.28 -18.72
CA LEU A 15 9.15 -17.15 -18.94
C LEU A 15 8.18 -17.36 -20.11
N GLU A 16 8.47 -18.29 -21.00
CA GLU A 16 7.60 -18.62 -22.16
C GLU A 16 6.57 -19.71 -21.85
N ASP A 17 6.67 -20.41 -20.73
CA ASP A 17 5.87 -21.60 -20.40
C ASP A 17 4.98 -21.42 -19.16
N TRP A 18 4.60 -20.19 -18.85
CA TRP A 18 3.59 -19.89 -17.81
C TRP A 18 2.17 -19.94 -18.36
N GLY A 19 1.94 -20.67 -19.43
CA GLY A 19 0.64 -21.22 -19.77
C GLY A 19 0.28 -22.33 -18.80
N GLY A 20 0.18 -22.00 -17.52
CA GLY A 20 -0.49 -22.88 -16.55
C GLY A 20 -1.91 -23.20 -17.04
N PRO A 21 -2.52 -24.29 -16.59
CA PRO A 21 -3.91 -24.55 -16.91
C PRO A 21 -4.71 -23.27 -16.56
N GLY A 22 -5.46 -22.75 -17.51
CA GLY A 22 -6.35 -21.59 -17.30
C GLY A 22 -7.22 -21.80 -16.07
N ALA A 23 -7.99 -20.79 -15.69
CA ALA A 23 -8.89 -20.91 -14.55
C ALA A 23 -9.67 -22.23 -14.60
N PRO A 24 -9.79 -22.93 -13.45
CA PRO A 24 -10.55 -24.17 -13.42
C PRO A 24 -11.98 -23.94 -13.91
N ASP A 25 -12.53 -24.89 -14.63
CA ASP A 25 -13.93 -24.84 -15.07
C ASP A 25 -14.87 -24.70 -13.88
N ASN A 26 -15.90 -23.87 -14.02
CA ASN A 26 -16.94 -23.65 -13.03
C ASN A 26 -16.43 -23.13 -11.66
N VAL A 27 -15.41 -22.28 -11.66
CA VAL A 27 -14.89 -21.57 -10.48
C VAL A 27 -15.02 -20.06 -10.66
N VAL A 28 -15.46 -19.35 -9.63
CA VAL A 28 -15.50 -17.88 -9.60
C VAL A 28 -14.61 -17.39 -8.47
N LEU A 29 -13.72 -16.46 -8.78
CA LEU A 29 -12.82 -15.81 -7.83
C LEU A 29 -13.31 -14.40 -7.51
N PHE A 30 -13.69 -14.17 -6.26
CA PHE A 30 -13.92 -12.84 -5.70
C PHE A 30 -12.70 -12.40 -4.90
N GLU A 31 -11.99 -11.40 -5.37
CA GLU A 31 -10.85 -10.82 -4.66
C GLU A 31 -11.30 -9.56 -3.94
N VAL A 32 -11.28 -9.60 -2.61
CA VAL A 32 -11.88 -8.61 -1.72
C VAL A 32 -10.80 -7.79 -1.04
N ALA A 33 -10.81 -6.48 -1.28
CA ALA A 33 -9.89 -5.56 -0.62
C ALA A 33 -10.52 -4.16 -0.46
N TRP A 34 -10.18 -3.49 0.63
CA TRP A 34 -10.57 -2.10 0.84
C TRP A 34 -10.00 -1.16 -0.22
N GLU A 35 -8.90 -1.55 -0.85
CA GLU A 35 -8.17 -0.74 -1.83
C GLU A 35 -8.53 -1.06 -3.31
N VAL A 36 -9.61 -1.78 -3.57
CA VAL A 36 -10.15 -1.93 -4.93
C VAL A 36 -10.69 -0.59 -5.41
N ALA A 37 -10.12 -0.05 -6.48
CA ALA A 37 -10.44 1.28 -7.02
C ALA A 37 -10.43 2.41 -5.95
N ASN A 38 -9.68 2.22 -4.87
CA ASN A 38 -9.59 3.14 -3.72
C ASN A 38 -8.12 3.24 -3.27
N LYS A 39 -7.41 4.28 -3.72
CA LYS A 39 -5.96 4.43 -3.49
C LYS A 39 -5.67 5.04 -2.12
N VAL A 40 -5.64 4.22 -1.08
CA VAL A 40 -5.29 4.63 0.29
C VAL A 40 -4.03 3.97 0.83
N GLY A 41 -3.50 2.93 0.19
CA GLY A 41 -2.29 2.21 0.63
C GLY A 41 -1.61 1.42 -0.48
N GLY A 42 -0.75 0.49 -0.08
CA GLY A 42 0.09 -0.30 -1.00
C GLY A 42 -0.63 -1.47 -1.67
N ILE A 43 -1.75 -1.94 -1.11
CA ILE A 43 -2.52 -3.05 -1.69
C ILE A 43 -3.14 -2.65 -3.02
N TYR A 44 -3.55 -1.38 -3.15
CA TYR A 44 -3.97 -0.81 -4.44
C TYR A 44 -2.96 -1.13 -5.55
N THR A 45 -1.66 -0.89 -5.30
CA THR A 45 -0.61 -1.16 -6.28
C THR A 45 -0.43 -2.66 -6.53
N VAL A 46 -0.56 -3.49 -5.50
CA VAL A 46 -0.50 -4.95 -5.65
C VAL A 46 -1.62 -5.44 -6.55
N LEU A 47 -2.86 -5.02 -6.29
CA LEU A 47 -4.02 -5.39 -7.11
C LEU A 47 -3.88 -4.87 -8.55
N GLN A 48 -3.50 -3.61 -8.72
CA GLN A 48 -3.29 -2.99 -10.03
C GLN A 48 -2.23 -3.72 -10.85
N THR A 49 -1.13 -4.13 -10.21
CA THR A 49 -0.01 -4.77 -10.90
C THR A 49 -0.36 -6.18 -11.37
N LYS A 50 -1.15 -6.92 -10.59
CA LYS A 50 -1.53 -8.30 -10.93
C LYS A 50 -2.80 -8.40 -11.80
N ALA A 51 -3.64 -7.36 -11.81
CA ALA A 51 -4.98 -7.41 -12.39
C ALA A 51 -5.01 -7.92 -13.83
N ARG A 52 -4.09 -7.45 -14.68
CA ARG A 52 -4.02 -7.88 -16.08
C ARG A 52 -3.79 -9.38 -16.19
N VAL A 53 -2.77 -9.91 -15.53
CA VAL A 53 -2.42 -11.33 -15.60
C VAL A 53 -3.56 -12.19 -15.07
N THR A 54 -4.19 -11.77 -13.96
CA THR A 54 -5.32 -12.49 -13.39
C THR A 54 -6.57 -12.41 -14.29
N ALA A 55 -6.84 -11.25 -14.90
CA ALA A 55 -7.96 -11.09 -15.83
C ALA A 55 -7.75 -11.89 -17.14
N ASP A 56 -6.51 -11.93 -17.64
CA ASP A 56 -6.17 -12.72 -18.82
C ASP A 56 -6.33 -14.24 -18.55
N GLU A 57 -6.03 -14.69 -17.33
CA GLU A 57 -6.13 -16.11 -16.92
C GLU A 57 -7.57 -16.52 -16.57
N TRP A 58 -8.30 -15.68 -15.83
CA TRP A 58 -9.61 -16.02 -15.26
C TRP A 58 -10.79 -15.46 -16.04
N GLY A 59 -10.59 -14.48 -16.92
CA GLY A 59 -11.64 -13.85 -17.70
C GLY A 59 -12.77 -13.29 -16.82
N GLU A 60 -14.00 -13.60 -17.20
CA GLU A 60 -15.21 -13.15 -16.49
C GLU A 60 -15.44 -13.84 -15.13
N SER A 61 -14.65 -14.89 -14.81
CA SER A 61 -14.69 -15.56 -13.52
C SER A 61 -13.88 -14.84 -12.44
N TYR A 62 -13.21 -13.73 -12.76
CA TYR A 62 -12.46 -12.89 -11.83
C TYR A 62 -13.21 -11.58 -11.56
N VAL A 63 -13.56 -11.34 -10.32
CA VAL A 63 -14.27 -10.14 -9.90
C VAL A 63 -13.62 -9.57 -8.64
N LEU A 64 -13.19 -8.32 -8.70
CA LEU A 64 -12.71 -7.57 -7.54
C LEU A 64 -13.90 -6.99 -6.76
N VAL A 65 -13.82 -7.02 -5.44
CA VAL A 65 -14.87 -6.46 -4.54
C VAL A 65 -14.26 -5.43 -3.62
N GLY A 66 -14.80 -4.22 -3.64
CA GLY A 66 -14.30 -3.10 -2.83
C GLY A 66 -15.38 -2.14 -2.37
N PRO A 67 -14.98 -1.10 -1.60
CA PRO A 67 -15.90 -0.03 -1.19
C PRO A 67 -16.22 0.89 -2.37
N TYR A 68 -17.43 1.43 -2.41
CA TYR A 68 -17.79 2.49 -3.33
C TYR A 68 -17.31 3.83 -2.77
N VAL A 69 -16.33 4.44 -3.43
CA VAL A 69 -15.82 5.78 -3.12
C VAL A 69 -16.09 6.67 -4.32
N GLU A 70 -17.08 7.56 -4.22
CA GLU A 70 -17.60 8.34 -5.34
C GLU A 70 -16.51 9.09 -6.13
N SER A 71 -15.58 9.76 -5.45
CA SER A 71 -14.49 10.51 -6.08
C SER A 71 -13.55 9.61 -6.90
N ALA A 72 -13.27 8.40 -6.42
CA ALA A 72 -12.44 7.43 -7.11
C ALA A 72 -13.19 6.76 -8.26
N VAL A 73 -14.44 6.39 -8.05
CA VAL A 73 -15.29 5.75 -9.08
C VAL A 73 -15.45 6.63 -10.30
N ARG A 74 -15.70 7.93 -10.11
CA ARG A 74 -15.86 8.88 -11.23
C ARG A 74 -14.67 8.93 -12.20
N THR A 75 -13.46 8.59 -11.73
CA THR A 75 -12.22 8.70 -12.52
C THR A 75 -11.60 7.35 -12.87
N GLN A 76 -11.93 6.30 -12.13
CA GLN A 76 -11.23 5.03 -12.21
C GLN A 76 -12.11 3.85 -12.62
N VAL A 77 -13.44 4.01 -12.65
CA VAL A 77 -14.35 2.90 -12.93
C VAL A 77 -15.40 3.30 -13.96
N GLU A 78 -15.54 2.47 -14.97
CA GLU A 78 -16.69 2.52 -15.88
C GLU A 78 -17.81 1.68 -15.29
N LEU A 79 -18.91 2.33 -14.88
CA LEU A 79 -20.08 1.62 -14.35
C LEU A 79 -20.86 0.96 -15.48
N LEU A 80 -21.20 -0.31 -15.31
CA LEU A 80 -21.83 -1.17 -16.32
C LEU A 80 -22.90 -2.05 -15.68
N GLU A 81 -23.74 -2.65 -16.51
CA GLU A 81 -24.60 -3.76 -16.10
C GLU A 81 -23.81 -5.07 -16.09
N PRO A 82 -23.96 -5.92 -15.06
CA PRO A 82 -23.27 -7.21 -15.03
C PRO A 82 -23.66 -8.10 -16.21
N PRO A 83 -22.71 -8.65 -16.97
CA PRO A 83 -23.01 -9.57 -18.06
C PRO A 83 -23.56 -10.91 -17.52
N GLN A 84 -23.07 -11.38 -16.39
CA GLN A 84 -23.46 -12.64 -15.77
C GLN A 84 -24.83 -12.53 -15.10
N PRO A 85 -25.80 -13.42 -15.42
CA PRO A 85 -27.13 -13.37 -14.84
C PRO A 85 -27.15 -13.50 -13.31
N ALA A 86 -26.29 -14.33 -12.74
CA ALA A 86 -26.17 -14.50 -11.28
C ALA A 86 -25.77 -13.20 -10.59
N LEU A 87 -24.74 -12.49 -11.09
CA LEU A 87 -24.34 -11.19 -10.57
C LEU A 87 -25.46 -10.15 -10.69
N ARG A 88 -26.13 -10.11 -11.83
CA ARG A 88 -27.26 -9.18 -12.05
C ARG A 88 -28.37 -9.40 -11.04
N ARG A 89 -28.78 -10.66 -10.81
CA ARG A 89 -29.80 -11.01 -9.79
C ARG A 89 -29.32 -10.65 -8.39
N THR A 90 -28.05 -10.93 -8.06
CA THR A 90 -27.45 -10.60 -6.77
C THR A 90 -27.49 -9.09 -6.50
N LEU A 91 -27.04 -8.27 -7.43
CA LEU A 91 -27.06 -6.82 -7.28
C LEU A 91 -28.49 -6.30 -7.16
N ALA A 92 -29.42 -6.81 -7.97
CA ALA A 92 -30.82 -6.43 -7.93
C ALA A 92 -31.46 -6.77 -6.56
N ALA A 93 -31.19 -7.97 -6.02
CA ALA A 93 -31.69 -8.38 -4.71
C ALA A 93 -31.16 -7.51 -3.56
N MET A 94 -29.86 -7.21 -3.56
CA MET A 94 -29.26 -6.35 -2.55
C MET A 94 -29.76 -4.90 -2.66
N ASN A 95 -29.84 -4.36 -3.87
CA ASN A 95 -30.33 -3.00 -4.11
C ASN A 95 -31.81 -2.85 -3.71
N ALA A 96 -32.63 -3.88 -3.92
CA ALA A 96 -34.04 -3.90 -3.48
C ALA A 96 -34.19 -3.85 -1.95
N GLN A 97 -33.16 -4.25 -1.20
CA GLN A 97 -33.10 -4.18 0.26
C GLN A 97 -32.43 -2.91 0.80
N GLY A 98 -32.17 -1.93 -0.07
CA GLY A 98 -31.64 -0.63 0.31
C GLY A 98 -30.11 -0.54 0.35
N CYS A 99 -29.40 -1.60 -0.06
CA CYS A 99 -27.98 -1.49 -0.34
C CYS A 99 -27.75 -0.73 -1.64
N LYS A 100 -26.62 -0.07 -1.77
CA LYS A 100 -26.17 0.47 -3.04
C LYS A 100 -24.96 -0.32 -3.50
N VAL A 101 -25.20 -1.23 -4.43
CA VAL A 101 -24.16 -2.09 -5.01
C VAL A 101 -24.04 -1.77 -6.48
N HIS A 102 -22.82 -1.51 -6.92
CA HIS A 102 -22.50 -1.12 -8.28
C HIS A 102 -21.58 -2.16 -8.94
N PHE A 103 -21.74 -2.35 -10.24
CA PHE A 103 -20.84 -3.16 -11.05
C PHE A 103 -20.19 -2.29 -12.11
N GLY A 104 -18.96 -2.63 -12.49
CA GLY A 104 -18.24 -1.93 -13.54
C GLY A 104 -16.93 -2.60 -13.91
N ARG A 105 -16.12 -1.85 -14.64
CA ARG A 105 -14.75 -2.21 -15.00
C ARG A 105 -13.79 -1.19 -14.44
N TRP A 106 -12.75 -1.68 -13.79
CA TRP A 106 -11.68 -0.80 -13.32
C TRP A 106 -10.78 -0.40 -14.48
N LEU A 107 -10.58 0.90 -14.69
CA LEU A 107 -9.86 1.49 -15.82
C LEU A 107 -8.32 1.40 -15.64
N ILE A 108 -7.85 0.18 -15.47
CA ILE A 108 -6.44 -0.20 -15.37
C ILE A 108 -6.11 -1.27 -16.41
N GLU A 109 -4.84 -1.65 -16.54
CA GLU A 109 -4.45 -2.75 -17.41
C GLU A 109 -5.19 -4.04 -17.06
N GLY A 110 -5.79 -4.69 -18.06
CA GLY A 110 -6.61 -5.89 -17.90
C GLY A 110 -8.09 -5.60 -17.68
N SER A 111 -8.48 -4.35 -17.41
CA SER A 111 -9.88 -3.91 -17.21
C SER A 111 -10.73 -4.89 -16.42
N PRO A 112 -10.30 -5.33 -15.22
CA PRO A 112 -10.98 -6.34 -14.44
C PRO A 112 -12.38 -5.89 -14.02
N ALA A 113 -13.30 -6.85 -13.90
CA ALA A 113 -14.63 -6.61 -13.35
C ALA A 113 -14.54 -6.21 -11.87
N VAL A 114 -15.36 -5.24 -11.47
CA VAL A 114 -15.45 -4.79 -10.07
C VAL A 114 -16.89 -4.74 -9.58
N VAL A 115 -17.07 -5.14 -8.33
CA VAL A 115 -18.29 -4.92 -7.54
C VAL A 115 -17.94 -3.95 -6.43
N LEU A 116 -18.66 -2.84 -6.36
CA LEU A 116 -18.41 -1.77 -5.39
C LEU A 116 -19.61 -1.62 -4.45
N LEU A 117 -19.33 -1.70 -3.16
CA LEU A 117 -20.32 -1.70 -2.08
C LEU A 117 -20.33 -0.32 -1.40
N ASP A 118 -21.46 0.39 -1.44
CA ASP A 118 -21.63 1.66 -0.75
C ASP A 118 -21.82 1.43 0.75
N VAL A 119 -20.69 1.53 1.48
CA VAL A 119 -20.65 1.35 2.93
C VAL A 119 -21.51 2.41 3.63
N GLY A 120 -21.48 3.64 3.14
CA GLY A 120 -22.23 4.76 3.72
C GLY A 120 -23.74 4.57 3.61
N ALA A 121 -24.24 3.96 2.53
CA ALA A 121 -25.65 3.69 2.33
C ALA A 121 -26.25 2.75 3.38
N THR A 122 -25.42 1.94 4.05
CA THR A 122 -25.84 0.96 5.06
C THR A 122 -25.47 1.33 6.49
N ALA A 123 -25.02 2.57 6.73
CA ALA A 123 -24.62 3.06 8.05
C ALA A 123 -25.70 2.88 9.14
N TRP A 124 -26.98 2.91 8.77
CA TRP A 124 -28.10 2.66 9.65
C TRP A 124 -28.13 1.24 10.27
N SER A 125 -27.44 0.29 9.66
CA SER A 125 -27.34 -1.09 10.16
C SER A 125 -26.19 -1.31 11.14
N LEU A 126 -25.31 -0.34 11.32
CA LEU A 126 -24.04 -0.50 12.05
C LEU A 126 -24.24 -1.10 13.45
N GLU A 127 -25.10 -0.52 14.27
CA GLU A 127 -25.28 -0.96 15.65
C GLU A 127 -25.89 -2.38 15.73
N ARG A 128 -26.80 -2.71 14.83
CA ARG A 128 -27.35 -4.06 14.74
C ARG A 128 -26.25 -5.07 14.34
N TRP A 129 -25.43 -4.75 13.36
CA TRP A 129 -24.36 -5.61 12.91
C TRP A 129 -23.22 -5.74 13.92
N LYS A 130 -22.95 -4.68 14.69
CA LYS A 130 -22.04 -4.77 15.84
C LYS A 130 -22.57 -5.72 16.92
N GLY A 131 -23.86 -5.67 17.19
CA GLY A 131 -24.54 -6.62 18.08
C GLY A 131 -24.39 -8.06 17.60
N GLU A 132 -24.69 -8.34 16.33
CA GLU A 132 -24.52 -9.67 15.70
C GLU A 132 -23.05 -10.13 15.74
N LEU A 133 -22.10 -9.23 15.51
CA LEU A 133 -20.66 -9.53 15.60
C LEU A 133 -20.25 -9.90 17.03
N TRP A 134 -20.76 -9.19 18.02
CA TRP A 134 -20.53 -9.52 19.42
C TRP A 134 -21.11 -10.89 19.80
N GLU A 135 -22.35 -11.15 19.41
CA GLU A 135 -23.03 -12.42 19.70
C GLU A 135 -22.37 -13.62 19.01
N SER A 136 -21.90 -13.47 17.78
CA SER A 136 -21.34 -14.55 16.97
C SER A 136 -19.85 -14.77 17.16
N CYS A 137 -19.08 -13.72 17.43
CA CYS A 137 -17.62 -13.76 17.42
C CYS A 137 -16.99 -13.17 18.69
N ALA A 138 -17.77 -12.59 19.60
CA ALA A 138 -17.32 -11.88 20.81
C ALA A 138 -16.31 -10.74 20.50
N ILE A 139 -16.45 -10.09 19.34
CA ILE A 139 -15.64 -8.95 18.93
C ILE A 139 -16.45 -7.67 19.07
N GLY A 140 -16.03 -6.79 19.99
CA GLY A 140 -16.62 -5.47 20.17
C GLY A 140 -15.83 -4.42 19.40
N VAL A 141 -16.54 -3.50 18.73
CA VAL A 141 -15.91 -2.39 17.99
C VAL A 141 -16.38 -1.06 18.61
N PRO A 142 -15.45 -0.20 19.06
CA PRO A 142 -15.81 1.05 19.71
C PRO A 142 -16.40 2.05 18.70
N TRP A 143 -17.31 2.89 19.18
CA TRP A 143 -18.01 3.87 18.34
C TRP A 143 -17.10 4.95 17.74
N TYR A 144 -16.02 5.28 18.43
CA TYR A 144 -15.08 6.34 18.02
C TYR A 144 -14.09 5.89 16.93
N ASP A 145 -13.96 4.60 16.70
CA ASP A 145 -13.06 4.08 15.66
C ASP A 145 -13.80 3.96 14.32
N ARG A 146 -13.80 5.06 13.55
CA ARG A 146 -14.49 5.13 12.26
C ARG A 146 -14.03 4.05 11.30
N GLU A 147 -12.72 3.84 11.17
CA GLU A 147 -12.16 2.86 10.24
C GLU A 147 -12.59 1.42 10.58
N ALA A 148 -12.60 1.08 11.87
CA ALA A 148 -13.09 -0.22 12.31
C ALA A 148 -14.61 -0.36 12.12
N ASN A 149 -15.39 0.70 12.31
CA ASN A 149 -16.83 0.71 12.01
C ASN A 149 -17.10 0.54 10.50
N ASP A 150 -16.32 1.20 9.65
CA ASP A 150 -16.40 1.01 8.19
C ASP A 150 -16.01 -0.42 7.78
N ALA A 151 -15.01 -1.03 8.44
CA ALA A 151 -14.65 -2.44 8.24
C ALA A 151 -15.80 -3.39 8.64
N VAL A 152 -16.56 -3.06 9.71
CA VAL A 152 -17.75 -3.84 10.09
C VAL A 152 -18.79 -3.78 8.98
N LEU A 153 -19.15 -2.59 8.53
CA LEU A 153 -20.13 -2.40 7.45
C LEU A 153 -19.69 -3.13 6.17
N PHE A 154 -18.46 -2.95 5.77
CA PHE A 154 -17.90 -3.59 4.58
C PHE A 154 -17.91 -5.12 4.70
N GLY A 155 -17.48 -5.67 5.83
CA GLY A 155 -17.46 -7.12 6.07
C GLY A 155 -18.86 -7.76 6.00
N PHE A 156 -19.86 -7.10 6.59
CA PHE A 156 -21.25 -7.57 6.51
C PHE A 156 -21.81 -7.49 5.09
N LEU A 157 -21.53 -6.43 4.36
CA LEU A 157 -21.94 -6.30 2.96
C LEU A 157 -21.27 -7.35 2.06
N VAL A 158 -19.99 -7.61 2.25
CA VAL A 158 -19.26 -8.64 1.49
C VAL A 158 -19.81 -10.04 1.78
N ALA A 159 -20.02 -10.39 3.05
CA ALA A 159 -20.60 -11.68 3.40
C ALA A 159 -22.03 -11.83 2.86
N TRP A 160 -22.82 -10.76 2.86
CA TRP A 160 -24.15 -10.75 2.25
C TRP A 160 -24.07 -10.94 0.73
N PHE A 161 -23.19 -10.19 0.06
CA PHE A 161 -22.99 -10.33 -1.38
C PHE A 161 -22.60 -11.76 -1.78
N LEU A 162 -21.65 -12.36 -1.07
CA LEU A 162 -21.20 -13.74 -1.35
C LEU A 162 -22.33 -14.77 -1.12
N GLY A 163 -23.09 -14.60 -0.05
CA GLY A 163 -24.24 -15.46 0.24
C GLY A 163 -25.36 -15.34 -0.78
N GLU A 164 -25.66 -14.11 -1.19
CA GLU A 164 -26.67 -13.83 -2.20
C GLU A 164 -26.24 -14.35 -3.57
N PHE A 165 -24.97 -14.14 -3.96
CA PHE A 165 -24.43 -14.70 -5.19
C PHE A 165 -24.50 -16.22 -5.23
N ALA A 166 -24.16 -16.89 -4.14
CA ALA A 166 -24.27 -18.34 -4.03
C ALA A 166 -25.73 -18.83 -4.19
N ALA A 167 -26.70 -18.08 -3.62
CA ALA A 167 -28.11 -18.40 -3.73
C ALA A 167 -28.67 -18.12 -5.13
N GLN A 168 -28.18 -17.10 -5.82
CA GLN A 168 -28.64 -16.71 -7.17
C GLN A 168 -27.97 -17.49 -8.32
N SER A 169 -26.91 -18.27 -8.00
CA SER A 169 -26.13 -19.01 -9.00
C SER A 169 -26.76 -20.38 -9.28
N GLU A 170 -27.45 -20.53 -10.41
CA GLU A 170 -28.10 -21.78 -10.83
C GLU A 170 -27.08 -22.89 -11.11
N GLU A 171 -25.93 -22.54 -11.68
CA GLU A 171 -24.85 -23.45 -12.05
C GLU A 171 -24.01 -23.91 -10.85
N ARG A 172 -24.24 -23.33 -9.67
CA ARG A 172 -23.52 -23.61 -8.41
C ARG A 172 -22.00 -23.70 -8.59
N PRO A 173 -21.34 -22.62 -9.05
CA PRO A 173 -19.91 -22.61 -9.24
C PRO A 173 -19.19 -22.78 -7.89
N PHE A 174 -17.96 -23.27 -7.93
CA PHE A 174 -17.07 -23.16 -6.79
C PHE A 174 -16.72 -21.67 -6.58
N ILE A 175 -17.02 -21.16 -5.40
CA ILE A 175 -16.75 -19.76 -5.06
C ILE A 175 -15.49 -19.70 -4.23
N VAL A 176 -14.50 -18.96 -4.70
CA VAL A 176 -13.28 -18.63 -3.96
C VAL A 176 -13.34 -17.16 -3.56
N GLY A 177 -13.26 -16.89 -2.27
CA GLY A 177 -13.11 -15.54 -1.72
C GLY A 177 -11.68 -15.31 -1.25
N HIS A 178 -10.95 -14.39 -1.87
CA HIS A 178 -9.61 -14.01 -1.49
C HIS A 178 -9.62 -12.63 -0.83
N PHE A 179 -9.32 -12.56 0.45
CA PHE A 179 -9.45 -11.36 1.28
C PHE A 179 -8.08 -10.79 1.64
N HIS A 180 -7.93 -9.48 1.48
CA HIS A 180 -6.68 -8.78 1.80
C HIS A 180 -6.82 -7.91 3.02
N GLU A 181 -5.94 -8.14 4.01
CA GLU A 181 -5.82 -7.33 5.21
C GLU A 181 -7.06 -7.34 6.13
N TRP A 182 -6.88 -6.78 7.32
CA TRP A 182 -7.89 -6.77 8.36
C TRP A 182 -9.20 -6.05 7.97
N LEU A 183 -9.11 -5.00 7.12
CA LEU A 183 -10.29 -4.25 6.65
C LEU A 183 -11.26 -5.12 5.83
N ALA A 184 -10.75 -6.09 5.09
CA ALA A 184 -11.58 -7.05 4.35
C ALA A 184 -11.83 -8.34 5.14
N GLY A 185 -11.03 -8.59 6.19
CA GLY A 185 -10.99 -9.83 6.93
C GLY A 185 -12.33 -10.22 7.57
N LEU A 186 -13.15 -9.26 8.00
CA LEU A 186 -14.44 -9.55 8.61
C LEU A 186 -15.41 -10.22 7.63
N GLY A 187 -15.36 -9.88 6.35
CA GLY A 187 -16.17 -10.56 5.33
C GLY A 187 -15.89 -12.05 5.26
N LEU A 188 -14.62 -12.44 5.44
CA LEU A 188 -14.21 -13.84 5.55
C LEU A 188 -14.77 -14.49 6.83
N VAL A 189 -14.58 -13.85 7.99
CA VAL A 189 -15.06 -14.38 9.28
C VAL A 189 -16.56 -14.65 9.24
N LEU A 190 -17.33 -13.69 8.75
CA LEU A 190 -18.79 -13.82 8.64
C LEU A 190 -19.20 -14.89 7.61
N SER A 191 -18.49 -15.01 6.49
CA SER A 191 -18.74 -16.09 5.52
C SER A 191 -18.56 -17.46 6.14
N ARG A 192 -17.55 -17.62 7.00
CA ARG A 192 -17.30 -18.87 7.75
C ARG A 192 -18.35 -19.10 8.83
N ALA A 193 -18.66 -18.08 9.62
CA ALA A 193 -19.65 -18.16 10.71
C ALA A 193 -21.05 -18.54 10.16
N ARG A 194 -21.42 -17.98 9.03
CA ARG A 194 -22.69 -18.23 8.32
C ARG A 194 -22.65 -19.50 7.47
N ARG A 195 -21.52 -20.22 7.43
CA ARG A 195 -21.33 -21.45 6.64
C ARG A 195 -21.66 -21.28 5.16
N LEU A 196 -21.28 -20.14 4.59
CA LEU A 196 -21.45 -19.93 3.15
C LEU A 196 -20.57 -20.91 2.36
N PRO A 197 -21.04 -21.37 1.18
CA PRO A 197 -20.29 -22.28 0.31
C PRO A 197 -19.13 -21.54 -0.41
N VAL A 198 -18.21 -20.96 0.35
CA VAL A 198 -17.10 -20.15 -0.14
C VAL A 198 -15.78 -20.70 0.42
N ALA A 199 -14.87 -21.07 -0.46
CA ALA A 199 -13.48 -21.34 -0.09
C ALA A 199 -12.77 -20.01 0.16
N THR A 200 -12.08 -19.88 1.30
CA THR A 200 -11.54 -18.60 1.75
C THR A 200 -10.04 -18.58 1.82
N ILE A 201 -9.43 -17.56 1.23
CA ILE A 201 -8.01 -17.24 1.32
C ILE A 201 -7.88 -15.90 2.04
N PHE A 202 -6.99 -15.80 3.00
CA PHE A 202 -6.65 -14.53 3.66
C PHE A 202 -5.19 -14.21 3.43
N THR A 203 -4.91 -13.02 2.89
CA THR A 203 -3.54 -12.53 2.72
C THR A 203 -3.28 -11.37 3.66
N THR A 204 -2.31 -11.53 4.56
CA THR A 204 -1.75 -10.41 5.31
C THR A 204 -0.47 -9.92 4.61
N HIS A 205 -0.41 -8.63 4.30
CA HIS A 205 0.76 -7.99 3.68
C HIS A 205 1.76 -7.49 4.72
N ALA A 206 1.29 -7.18 5.90
CA ALA A 206 2.03 -6.95 7.14
C ALA A 206 1.03 -6.94 8.28
N THR A 207 1.34 -7.54 9.41
CA THR A 207 0.38 -7.59 10.51
C THR A 207 0.09 -6.19 11.06
N LEU A 208 -1.15 -5.95 11.47
CA LEU A 208 -1.54 -4.65 12.02
C LEU A 208 -0.70 -4.31 13.27
N LEU A 209 -0.61 -5.24 14.22
CA LEU A 209 0.17 -5.03 15.44
C LEU A 209 1.65 -4.82 15.13
N GLY A 210 2.22 -5.57 14.18
CA GLY A 210 3.62 -5.39 13.75
C GLY A 210 3.89 -4.00 13.20
N ARG A 211 2.98 -3.43 12.42
CA ARG A 211 3.08 -2.04 11.92
C ARG A 211 3.17 -1.03 13.08
N TYR A 212 2.35 -1.20 14.11
CA TYR A 212 2.35 -0.31 15.29
C TYR A 212 3.62 -0.48 16.14
N LEU A 213 4.10 -1.71 16.31
CA LEU A 213 5.34 -1.99 17.03
C LEU A 213 6.56 -1.40 16.30
N CYS A 214 6.67 -1.60 15.00
CA CYS A 214 7.73 -1.02 14.18
C CYS A 214 7.72 0.51 14.20
N ALA A 215 6.53 1.13 14.12
CA ALA A 215 6.40 2.59 14.19
C ALA A 215 6.74 3.16 15.57
N GLY A 216 6.63 2.35 16.63
CA GLY A 216 6.94 2.73 18.02
C GLY A 216 8.43 2.63 18.39
N SER A 217 9.35 2.47 17.44
CA SER A 217 10.80 2.34 17.68
C SER A 217 11.18 1.17 18.59
N VAL A 218 10.40 0.10 18.57
CA VAL A 218 10.66 -1.13 19.32
C VAL A 218 11.64 -1.99 18.51
N ASP A 219 12.59 -2.65 19.18
CA ASP A 219 13.42 -3.70 18.54
C ASP A 219 12.55 -4.94 18.26
N PHE A 220 11.80 -4.84 17.16
CA PHE A 220 10.69 -5.71 16.85
C PHE A 220 11.13 -7.13 16.50
N TYR A 221 11.96 -7.26 15.47
CA TYR A 221 12.30 -8.58 14.93
C TYR A 221 13.19 -9.42 15.86
N ASN A 222 14.06 -8.79 16.64
CA ASN A 222 14.89 -9.50 17.62
C ASN A 222 14.07 -10.02 18.81
N ASN A 223 12.94 -9.36 19.13
CA ASN A 223 12.08 -9.69 20.25
C ASN A 223 10.72 -10.27 19.85
N LEU A 224 10.54 -10.65 18.58
CA LEU A 224 9.27 -11.06 18.01
C LEU A 224 8.54 -12.15 18.82
N HIS A 225 9.28 -13.09 19.40
CA HIS A 225 8.75 -14.21 20.17
C HIS A 225 8.35 -13.84 21.61
N SER A 226 8.74 -12.69 22.12
CA SER A 226 8.57 -12.29 23.53
C SER A 226 7.39 -11.35 23.76
N PHE A 227 6.74 -10.84 22.71
CA PHE A 227 5.62 -9.91 22.85
C PHE A 227 4.37 -10.60 23.41
N ASP A 228 3.82 -9.99 24.46
CA ASP A 228 2.44 -10.24 24.87
C ASP A 228 1.50 -9.46 23.94
N VAL A 229 0.99 -10.15 22.93
CA VAL A 229 0.24 -9.56 21.84
C VAL A 229 -1.07 -8.88 22.29
N ASP A 230 -1.73 -9.43 23.31
CA ASP A 230 -2.98 -8.88 23.84
C ASP A 230 -2.70 -7.58 24.60
N LYS A 231 -1.65 -7.57 25.42
CA LYS A 231 -1.19 -6.36 26.11
C LYS A 231 -0.75 -5.28 25.13
N GLU A 232 0.11 -5.62 24.16
CA GLU A 232 0.62 -4.66 23.17
C GLU A 232 -0.49 -4.04 22.31
N ALA A 233 -1.48 -4.84 21.91
CA ALA A 233 -2.64 -4.36 21.16
C ALA A 233 -3.56 -3.49 22.03
N GLY A 234 -3.71 -3.83 23.31
CA GLY A 234 -4.50 -3.08 24.29
C GLY A 234 -3.90 -1.70 24.59
N GLU A 235 -2.60 -1.64 24.90
CA GLU A 235 -1.88 -0.39 25.21
C GLU A 235 -1.90 0.60 24.03
N ARG A 236 -1.93 0.08 22.79
CA ARG A 236 -2.06 0.90 21.56
C ARG A 236 -3.50 1.19 21.15
N GLN A 237 -4.47 0.76 21.93
CA GLN A 237 -5.91 0.96 21.69
C GLN A 237 -6.40 0.40 20.35
N ILE A 238 -5.75 -0.67 19.85
CA ILE A 238 -6.09 -1.34 18.59
C ILE A 238 -6.56 -2.79 18.79
N TYR A 239 -6.87 -3.19 20.02
CA TYR A 239 -7.20 -4.58 20.35
C TYR A 239 -8.37 -5.12 19.50
N HIS A 240 -9.41 -4.32 19.29
CA HIS A 240 -10.55 -4.68 18.45
C HIS A 240 -10.16 -4.92 16.98
N ARG A 241 -9.30 -4.07 16.42
CA ARG A 241 -8.77 -4.25 15.06
C ARG A 241 -7.88 -5.49 14.97
N TYR A 242 -7.03 -5.70 15.95
CA TYR A 242 -6.21 -6.89 16.09
C TYR A 242 -7.05 -8.17 16.15
N CYS A 243 -8.15 -8.16 16.92
CA CYS A 243 -9.09 -9.28 16.98
C CYS A 243 -9.71 -9.60 15.63
N LEU A 244 -10.08 -8.59 14.83
CA LEU A 244 -10.61 -8.77 13.47
C LEU A 244 -9.58 -9.45 12.55
N GLU A 245 -8.33 -8.98 12.57
CA GLU A 245 -7.25 -9.56 11.75
C GLU A 245 -6.95 -11.00 12.16
N ARG A 246 -6.80 -11.23 13.47
CA ARG A 246 -6.53 -12.56 14.02
C ARG A 246 -7.67 -13.55 13.73
N ALA A 247 -8.91 -13.11 13.87
CA ALA A 247 -10.08 -13.93 13.52
C ALA A 247 -10.08 -14.30 12.03
N ALA A 248 -9.81 -13.34 11.13
CA ALA A 248 -9.70 -13.61 9.71
C ALA A 248 -8.59 -14.61 9.40
N ALA A 249 -7.41 -14.40 10.00
CA ALA A 249 -6.29 -15.33 9.85
C ALA A 249 -6.65 -16.75 10.27
N HIS A 250 -7.35 -16.93 11.41
CA HIS A 250 -7.72 -18.26 11.93
C HIS A 250 -8.90 -18.90 11.21
N CYS A 251 -9.85 -18.11 10.71
CA CYS A 251 -11.04 -18.63 10.00
C CYS A 251 -10.76 -18.98 8.53
N ALA A 252 -9.68 -18.48 7.94
CA ALA A 252 -9.33 -18.75 6.54
C ALA A 252 -9.04 -20.24 6.31
N HIS A 253 -9.46 -20.79 5.17
CA HIS A 253 -9.01 -22.11 4.75
C HIS A 253 -7.52 -22.08 4.43
N VAL A 254 -7.07 -21.04 3.74
CA VAL A 254 -5.65 -20.82 3.42
C VAL A 254 -5.23 -19.43 3.88
N LEU A 255 -4.18 -19.37 4.68
CA LEU A 255 -3.52 -18.14 5.11
C LEU A 255 -2.26 -17.93 4.27
N THR A 256 -2.15 -16.79 3.60
CA THR A 256 -0.97 -16.44 2.82
C THR A 256 -0.34 -15.13 3.30
N THR A 257 0.91 -14.95 2.96
CA THR A 257 1.64 -13.69 3.18
C THR A 257 2.69 -13.47 2.11
N VAL A 258 3.27 -12.27 2.08
CA VAL A 258 4.09 -11.80 0.96
C VAL A 258 5.59 -12.03 1.12
N SER A 259 6.06 -12.47 2.28
CA SER A 259 7.48 -12.77 2.51
C SER A 259 7.69 -13.71 3.69
N HIS A 260 8.87 -14.33 3.76
CA HIS A 260 9.23 -15.17 4.92
C HIS A 260 9.33 -14.36 6.22
N VAL A 261 9.73 -13.10 6.13
CA VAL A 261 9.76 -12.20 7.31
C VAL A 261 8.35 -11.96 7.82
N THR A 262 7.42 -11.62 6.93
CA THR A 262 6.00 -11.42 7.30
C THR A 262 5.36 -12.75 7.76
N ALA A 263 5.83 -13.89 7.27
CA ALA A 263 5.35 -15.20 7.74
C ALA A 263 5.75 -15.44 9.20
N ALA A 264 6.99 -15.15 9.58
CA ALA A 264 7.43 -15.22 10.97
C ALA A 264 6.67 -14.23 11.85
N GLU A 265 6.45 -13.01 11.36
CA GLU A 265 5.63 -11.99 12.03
C GLU A 265 4.19 -12.49 12.29
N ALA A 266 3.52 -13.02 11.26
CA ALA A 266 2.16 -13.56 11.39
C ALA A 266 2.10 -14.77 12.36
N GLU A 267 3.07 -15.67 12.31
CA GLU A 267 3.16 -16.81 13.22
C GLU A 267 3.18 -16.36 14.68
N HIS A 268 3.98 -15.35 15.01
CA HIS A 268 4.13 -14.85 16.37
C HIS A 268 3.01 -13.91 16.80
N LEU A 269 2.55 -13.01 15.95
CA LEU A 269 1.57 -12.00 16.32
C LEU A 269 0.13 -12.47 16.09
N LEU A 270 -0.19 -13.13 14.99
CA LEU A 270 -1.54 -13.65 14.73
C LEU A 270 -1.73 -15.07 15.30
N LYS A 271 -0.67 -15.68 15.83
CA LYS A 271 -0.68 -17.04 16.39
C LYS A 271 -1.14 -18.10 15.37
N ARG A 272 -0.91 -17.85 14.11
CA ARG A 272 -1.08 -18.80 13.01
C ARG A 272 0.05 -18.64 12.00
N LYS A 273 0.73 -19.76 11.71
CA LYS A 273 1.72 -19.79 10.65
C LYS A 273 1.02 -19.75 9.29
N PRO A 274 1.44 -18.88 8.36
CA PRO A 274 0.94 -18.90 7.00
C PRO A 274 1.20 -20.22 6.30
N ASP A 275 0.21 -20.68 5.54
CA ASP A 275 0.29 -21.90 4.75
C ASP A 275 1.20 -21.74 3.54
N LEU A 276 1.19 -20.54 2.93
CA LEU A 276 1.97 -20.22 1.74
C LEU A 276 2.57 -18.81 1.84
N VAL A 277 3.75 -18.65 1.26
CA VAL A 277 4.38 -17.34 1.01
C VAL A 277 4.26 -17.04 -0.46
N THR A 278 3.51 -15.96 -0.79
CA THR A 278 3.21 -15.51 -2.15
C THR A 278 3.74 -14.09 -2.34
N PRO A 279 5.01 -13.91 -2.73
CA PRO A 279 5.59 -12.58 -2.90
C PRO A 279 4.83 -11.76 -3.95
N ASN A 280 4.75 -10.44 -3.70
CA ASN A 280 4.15 -9.53 -4.67
C ASN A 280 4.95 -9.55 -5.98
N GLY A 281 4.23 -9.55 -7.09
CA GLY A 281 4.83 -9.46 -8.41
C GLY A 281 5.21 -8.03 -8.79
N LEU A 282 5.99 -7.93 -9.84
CA LEU A 282 6.37 -6.67 -10.47
C LEU A 282 5.99 -6.71 -11.96
N ASN A 283 5.45 -5.62 -12.47
CA ASN A 283 5.25 -5.48 -13.92
C ASN A 283 6.62 -5.28 -14.60
N VAL A 284 7.21 -6.38 -15.04
CA VAL A 284 8.56 -6.40 -15.63
C VAL A 284 8.61 -5.53 -16.90
N ARG A 285 7.55 -5.50 -17.71
CA ARG A 285 7.50 -4.67 -18.92
C ARG A 285 7.57 -3.18 -18.59
N LYS A 286 6.91 -2.73 -17.53
CA LYS A 286 6.92 -1.34 -17.10
C LYS A 286 8.27 -0.91 -16.51
N PHE A 287 8.96 -1.83 -15.83
CA PHE A 287 10.18 -1.52 -15.08
C PHE A 287 11.44 -2.15 -15.65
N SER A 288 11.37 -2.85 -16.79
CA SER A 288 12.56 -3.41 -17.40
C SER A 288 13.47 -2.32 -17.97
N ALA A 289 14.72 -2.32 -17.53
CA ALA A 289 15.77 -1.46 -18.08
C ALA A 289 16.38 -2.08 -19.34
N MET A 290 15.57 -2.36 -20.34
CA MET A 290 16.03 -2.86 -21.66
C MET A 290 16.73 -1.75 -22.43
N HIS A 291 17.54 -2.10 -23.45
CA HIS A 291 18.30 -1.14 -24.26
C HIS A 291 17.46 0.00 -24.85
N GLU A 292 16.24 -0.26 -25.23
CA GLU A 292 15.27 0.70 -25.70
C GLU A 292 14.87 1.76 -24.67
N PHE A 293 15.07 1.51 -23.37
CA PHE A 293 14.77 2.43 -22.27
C PHE A 293 15.97 3.26 -21.81
N GLN A 294 17.16 3.05 -22.35
CA GLN A 294 18.33 3.87 -21.98
C GLN A 294 18.14 5.35 -22.29
N ASN A 295 17.44 5.67 -23.39
CA ASN A 295 17.07 7.06 -23.71
C ASN A 295 16.15 7.65 -22.64
N LEU A 296 15.23 6.87 -22.06
CA LEU A 296 14.37 7.31 -20.96
C LEU A 296 15.17 7.56 -19.68
N HIS A 297 16.17 6.72 -19.40
CA HIS A 297 17.08 6.95 -18.28
C HIS A 297 17.85 8.25 -18.44
N ALA A 298 18.44 8.50 -19.63
CA ALA A 298 19.17 9.73 -19.92
C ALA A 298 18.26 10.97 -19.82
N GLN A 299 17.05 10.90 -20.38
CA GLN A 299 16.07 11.98 -20.28
C GLN A 299 15.62 12.23 -18.84
N SER A 300 15.38 11.18 -18.06
CA SER A 300 15.00 11.30 -16.65
C SER A 300 16.15 11.88 -15.82
N LYS A 301 17.38 11.45 -16.08
CA LYS A 301 18.58 12.00 -15.43
C LYS A 301 18.74 13.49 -15.76
N ALA A 302 18.54 13.88 -17.03
CA ALA A 302 18.59 15.28 -17.44
C ALA A 302 17.54 16.14 -16.68
N ARG A 303 16.31 15.64 -16.51
CA ARG A 303 15.28 16.33 -15.72
C ARG A 303 15.67 16.48 -14.26
N VAL A 304 16.26 15.44 -13.64
CA VAL A 304 16.78 15.51 -12.27
C VAL A 304 17.89 16.56 -12.18
N GLN A 305 18.80 16.58 -13.15
CA GLN A 305 19.87 17.57 -13.21
C GLN A 305 19.35 19.01 -13.37
N GLU A 306 18.35 19.20 -14.24
CA GLU A 306 17.69 20.50 -14.43
C GLU A 306 17.00 20.97 -13.15
N PHE A 307 16.28 20.08 -12.47
CA PHE A 307 15.64 20.36 -11.18
C PHE A 307 16.68 20.78 -10.13
N VAL A 308 17.76 20.03 -10.00
CA VAL A 308 18.84 20.31 -9.02
C VAL A 308 19.53 21.65 -9.35
N ARG A 309 19.83 21.90 -10.63
CA ARG A 309 20.40 23.17 -11.07
C ARG A 309 19.49 24.34 -10.71
N GLY A 310 18.19 24.21 -10.99
CA GLY A 310 17.21 25.25 -10.66
C GLY A 310 17.09 25.49 -9.14
N HIS A 311 17.13 24.40 -8.37
CA HIS A 311 16.98 24.46 -6.90
C HIS A 311 18.19 25.15 -6.22
N PHE A 312 19.40 24.85 -6.66
CA PHE A 312 20.63 25.39 -6.06
C PHE A 312 21.14 26.65 -6.78
N TYR A 313 20.43 27.15 -7.80
CA TYR A 313 20.82 28.32 -8.56
C TYR A 313 21.09 29.53 -7.64
N GLY A 314 22.30 30.09 -7.76
CA GLY A 314 22.72 31.24 -6.97
C GLY A 314 23.15 30.95 -5.53
N HIS A 315 23.09 29.70 -5.07
CA HIS A 315 23.53 29.27 -3.74
C HIS A 315 24.76 28.37 -3.78
N LEU A 316 24.75 27.36 -4.64
CA LEU A 316 25.83 26.43 -4.83
C LEU A 316 26.09 26.25 -6.33
N ASP A 317 27.34 26.33 -6.71
CA ASP A 317 27.80 26.02 -8.07
C ASP A 317 28.64 24.76 -8.02
N PHE A 318 28.16 23.69 -8.68
CA PHE A 318 28.85 22.41 -8.74
C PHE A 318 28.66 21.75 -10.11
N ASP A 319 29.62 20.92 -10.48
CA ASP A 319 29.63 20.22 -11.76
C ASP A 319 28.65 19.05 -11.72
N LEU A 320 27.57 19.13 -12.50
CA LEU A 320 26.54 18.08 -12.58
C LEU A 320 27.09 16.79 -13.19
N ASP A 321 28.16 16.83 -13.98
CA ASP A 321 28.78 15.63 -14.55
C ASP A 321 29.63 14.89 -13.51
N LYS A 322 30.06 15.60 -12.46
CA LYS A 322 30.73 15.04 -11.28
C LYS A 322 29.79 14.87 -10.09
N THR A 323 28.47 14.87 -10.34
CA THR A 323 27.46 14.76 -9.28
C THR A 323 26.83 13.38 -9.26
N LEU A 324 26.80 12.77 -8.07
CA LEU A 324 26.08 11.53 -7.79
C LEU A 324 24.73 11.84 -7.14
N PHE A 325 23.69 11.22 -7.66
CA PHE A 325 22.34 11.34 -7.15
C PHE A 325 21.96 10.07 -6.40
N PHE A 326 21.62 10.23 -5.12
CA PHE A 326 21.12 9.15 -4.27
C PHE A 326 19.67 9.45 -3.88
N PHE A 327 18.86 8.43 -3.64
CA PHE A 327 17.54 8.63 -3.09
C PHE A 327 17.14 7.54 -2.12
N ILE A 328 16.28 7.89 -1.19
CA ILE A 328 15.49 6.98 -0.37
C ILE A 328 14.03 7.35 -0.52
N ALA A 329 13.17 6.35 -0.74
CA ALA A 329 11.73 6.55 -0.89
C ALA A 329 10.97 5.63 0.06
N GLY A 330 9.93 6.15 0.71
CA GLY A 330 9.13 5.38 1.64
C GLY A 330 8.16 6.24 2.43
N ARG A 331 7.46 5.64 3.40
CA ARG A 331 6.66 6.40 4.37
C ARG A 331 7.58 7.21 5.29
N TYR A 332 7.04 8.29 5.86
CA TYR A 332 7.79 9.13 6.81
C TYR A 332 7.99 8.41 8.15
N GLU A 333 8.92 7.46 8.15
CA GLU A 333 9.29 6.63 9.29
C GLU A 333 10.82 6.55 9.34
N PHE A 334 11.44 7.23 10.29
CA PHE A 334 12.89 7.45 10.32
C PHE A 334 13.69 6.15 10.35
N SER A 335 13.50 5.34 11.39
CA SER A 335 14.28 4.10 11.56
C SER A 335 13.70 2.92 10.75
N ASN A 336 12.38 2.80 10.70
CA ASN A 336 11.72 1.66 10.06
C ASN A 336 11.94 1.62 8.53
N LYS A 337 12.16 2.77 7.89
CA LYS A 337 12.48 2.89 6.46
C LYS A 337 13.98 3.05 6.18
N GLY A 338 14.81 3.05 7.21
CA GLY A 338 16.26 3.10 7.08
C GLY A 338 16.80 4.49 6.76
N ALA A 339 16.07 5.56 7.06
CA ALA A 339 16.56 6.92 6.86
C ALA A 339 17.77 7.23 7.75
N ASP A 340 17.81 6.68 8.97
CA ASP A 340 18.92 6.72 9.90
C ASP A 340 20.18 6.09 9.30
N ILE A 341 20.08 4.89 8.75
CA ILE A 341 21.18 4.18 8.09
C ILE A 341 21.61 4.92 6.83
N PHE A 342 20.66 5.47 6.07
CA PHE A 342 20.97 6.23 4.86
C PHE A 342 21.77 7.50 5.18
N LEU A 343 21.37 8.25 6.22
CA LEU A 343 22.10 9.43 6.70
C LEU A 343 23.51 9.08 7.18
N GLU A 344 23.65 8.01 7.97
CA GLU A 344 24.97 7.55 8.43
C GLU A 344 25.86 7.15 7.25
N ALA A 345 25.30 6.44 6.25
CA ALA A 345 26.03 6.06 5.05
C ALA A 345 26.48 7.28 4.24
N LEU A 346 25.63 8.30 4.10
CA LEU A 346 25.97 9.56 3.41
C LEU A 346 27.04 10.34 4.18
N ALA A 347 26.95 10.42 5.50
CA ALA A 347 27.94 11.08 6.33
C ALA A 347 29.32 10.41 6.18
N ARG A 348 29.35 9.08 6.20
CA ARG A 348 30.58 8.31 6.00
C ARG A 348 31.13 8.46 4.59
N LEU A 349 30.28 8.44 3.57
CA LEU A 349 30.68 8.68 2.18
C LEU A 349 31.30 10.08 2.03
N ASN A 350 30.65 11.11 2.56
CA ASN A 350 31.16 12.47 2.53
C ASN A 350 32.54 12.59 3.19
N TYR A 351 32.72 11.99 4.38
CA TYR A 351 34.02 11.93 5.04
C TYR A 351 35.10 11.31 4.12
N LEU A 352 34.80 10.16 3.49
CA LEU A 352 35.76 9.48 2.60
C LEU A 352 36.06 10.31 1.35
N LEU A 353 35.10 10.97 0.75
CA LEU A 353 35.30 11.85 -0.41
C LEU A 353 36.21 13.03 -0.04
N ARG A 354 36.00 13.66 1.13
CA ARG A 354 36.82 14.79 1.62
C ARG A 354 38.25 14.36 1.90
N VAL A 355 38.45 13.24 2.60
CA VAL A 355 39.81 12.72 2.93
C VAL A 355 40.60 12.38 1.66
N ASN A 356 39.93 11.91 0.63
CA ASN A 356 40.57 11.57 -0.65
C ASN A 356 40.68 12.77 -1.62
N GLY A 357 40.29 13.98 -1.20
CA GLY A 357 40.34 15.18 -2.05
C GLY A 357 39.48 15.06 -3.30
N SER A 358 38.35 14.34 -3.21
CA SER A 358 37.44 14.13 -4.35
C SER A 358 36.64 15.39 -4.67
N GLU A 359 36.50 15.68 -5.97
CA GLU A 359 35.68 16.79 -6.47
C GLU A 359 34.21 16.35 -6.70
N VAL A 360 33.85 15.14 -6.30
CA VAL A 360 32.47 14.59 -6.47
C VAL A 360 31.53 15.28 -5.49
N THR A 361 30.41 15.79 -6.03
CA THR A 361 29.27 16.27 -5.25
C THR A 361 28.25 15.16 -5.09
N VAL A 362 27.66 15.05 -3.91
CA VAL A 362 26.56 14.12 -3.63
C VAL A 362 25.29 14.90 -3.38
N VAL A 363 24.24 14.58 -4.13
CA VAL A 363 22.88 15.10 -3.92
C VAL A 363 22.00 13.95 -3.48
N ALA A 364 21.38 14.07 -2.31
CA ALA A 364 20.50 13.05 -1.76
C ALA A 364 19.05 13.53 -1.70
N PHE A 365 18.12 12.68 -2.16
CA PHE A 365 16.68 12.92 -2.15
C PHE A 365 16.03 12.04 -1.09
N PHE A 366 15.25 12.65 -0.20
CA PHE A 366 14.33 11.97 0.72
C PHE A 366 12.92 12.11 0.19
N ILE A 367 12.38 11.06 -0.42
CA ILE A 367 11.07 11.06 -1.05
C ILE A 367 10.08 10.36 -0.10
N MET A 368 9.48 11.15 0.79
CA MET A 368 8.62 10.66 1.84
C MET A 368 7.37 11.54 1.92
N PRO A 369 6.13 10.97 1.91
CA PRO A 369 4.92 11.74 2.13
C PRO A 369 4.92 12.28 3.56
N ALA A 370 4.91 13.59 3.71
CA ALA A 370 4.84 14.27 4.99
C ALA A 370 3.80 15.40 4.90
N ARG A 371 3.20 15.74 6.04
CA ARG A 371 2.42 16.98 6.14
C ARG A 371 3.42 18.13 6.20
N THR A 372 3.66 18.74 5.07
CA THR A 372 4.50 19.94 4.98
C THR A 372 3.59 21.15 4.77
N ASN A 373 3.97 22.28 5.35
CA ASN A 373 3.43 23.56 4.93
C ASN A 373 3.97 23.81 3.53
N ASN A 374 3.09 23.81 2.53
CA ASN A 374 3.49 24.03 1.15
C ASN A 374 4.14 25.42 1.06
N PHE A 375 5.39 25.45 0.61
CA PHE A 375 6.00 26.71 0.19
C PHE A 375 5.27 27.15 -1.08
N ASN A 376 4.62 28.31 -1.05
CA ASN A 376 4.07 28.90 -2.27
C ASN A 376 5.23 29.52 -3.10
N VAL A 377 4.92 29.90 -4.34
CA VAL A 377 5.92 30.52 -5.26
C VAL A 377 6.53 31.81 -4.65
N GLU A 378 5.85 32.46 -3.72
CA GLU A 378 6.34 33.65 -3.01
C GLU A 378 7.43 33.31 -1.99
N SER A 379 7.38 32.13 -1.35
CA SER A 379 8.49 31.67 -0.49
C SER A 379 9.76 31.34 -1.31
N LEU A 380 9.62 30.96 -2.58
CA LEU A 380 10.76 30.78 -3.48
C LEU A 380 11.36 32.14 -3.92
N LYS A 381 10.55 33.18 -4.04
CA LYS A 381 11.06 34.55 -4.26
C LYS A 381 11.83 35.10 -3.07
N GLY A 382 11.59 34.56 -1.87
CA GLY A 382 12.33 34.90 -0.64
C GLY A 382 13.73 34.30 -0.54
N GLN A 383 14.17 33.46 -1.49
CA GLN A 383 15.55 32.88 -1.45
C GLN A 383 16.63 33.97 -1.63
N ALA A 384 16.37 34.98 -2.43
CA ALA A 384 17.26 36.13 -2.53
C ALA A 384 17.36 36.94 -1.21
N VAL A 385 16.24 37.04 -0.47
CA VAL A 385 16.19 37.68 0.85
C VAL A 385 16.88 36.84 1.92
N ARG A 386 16.77 35.49 1.86
CA ARG A 386 17.50 34.60 2.77
C ARG A 386 19.01 34.70 2.58
N LYS A 387 19.49 34.82 1.35
CA LYS A 387 20.92 35.05 1.09
C LYS A 387 21.39 36.34 1.76
N GLN A 388 20.65 37.43 1.68
CA GLN A 388 20.98 38.69 2.33
C GLN A 388 20.90 38.61 3.87
N LEU A 389 19.97 37.80 4.42
CA LEU A 389 19.88 37.58 5.87
C LEU A 389 21.04 36.71 6.38
N TRP A 390 21.48 35.74 5.60
CA TRP A 390 22.59 34.86 6.00
C TRP A 390 23.95 35.53 5.90
N ASP A 391 24.15 36.38 4.90
CA ASP A 391 25.38 37.21 4.78
C ASP A 391 25.49 38.23 5.90
N ASN A 392 24.36 38.56 6.60
CA ASN A 392 24.33 39.49 7.73
C ASN A 392 24.38 38.82 9.11
N ASP A 393 24.18 37.50 9.24
CA ASP A 393 23.95 36.82 10.52
C ASP A 393 25.06 35.83 10.91
N SER A 394 26.28 36.03 10.41
CA SER A 394 27.48 35.29 10.87
C SER A 394 27.89 35.52 12.34
N GLY A 395 26.95 35.94 13.19
CA GLY A 395 27.23 36.37 14.56
C GLY A 395 26.29 35.93 15.67
N GLN A 396 25.24 35.14 15.48
CA GLN A 396 24.38 34.72 16.60
C GLN A 396 23.98 33.25 16.60
N GLN A 397 24.00 32.67 17.79
CA GLN A 397 23.86 31.27 18.20
C GLN A 397 22.56 30.59 17.72
N ALA A 398 22.70 29.28 17.46
CA ALA A 398 21.63 28.37 17.13
C ALA A 398 20.59 28.27 18.27
N GLU A 399 19.37 28.74 18.04
CA GLU A 399 18.17 28.38 18.80
C GLU A 399 17.46 27.19 18.18
N GLU A 400 16.92 26.32 19.03
CA GLU A 400 16.24 25.08 18.71
C GLU A 400 15.23 25.20 17.57
N MET A 401 15.47 24.50 16.48
CA MET A 401 14.55 24.45 15.33
C MET A 401 13.62 23.25 15.41
N SER A 402 12.36 23.52 15.25
CA SER A 402 11.27 22.56 15.08
C SER A 402 11.53 21.54 13.96
N PRO A 403 11.07 20.27 14.05
CA PRO A 403 11.50 19.13 13.21
C PRO A 403 11.19 19.20 11.71
N CYS A 404 10.74 20.32 11.17
CA CYS A 404 10.29 20.47 9.77
C CYS A 404 11.06 21.52 8.97
N GLN A 405 12.22 21.99 9.43
CA GLN A 405 13.05 22.92 8.67
C GLN A 405 14.37 22.25 8.31
N GLY A 406 14.81 22.40 7.06
CA GLY A 406 15.96 21.71 6.48
C GLY A 406 17.21 21.78 7.35
N VAL A 407 17.87 20.66 7.55
CA VAL A 407 19.09 20.53 8.30
C VAL A 407 20.24 21.03 7.43
N THR A 408 20.90 22.10 7.83
CA THR A 408 22.15 22.56 7.22
C THR A 408 23.31 22.09 8.12
N VAL A 409 24.23 21.33 7.58
CA VAL A 409 25.43 20.86 8.29
C VAL A 409 26.65 21.59 7.71
N GLY A 410 27.18 22.57 8.42
CA GLY A 410 28.50 23.22 8.22
C GLY A 410 28.77 23.87 6.85
N ASP A 411 29.67 24.83 6.80
CA ASP A 411 29.96 25.78 5.72
C ASP A 411 30.18 25.26 4.29
N ASN A 412 30.10 23.94 4.03
CA ASN A 412 30.16 23.34 2.68
C ASN A 412 29.30 22.08 2.50
N ASP A 413 28.47 21.71 3.45
CA ASP A 413 27.71 20.46 3.38
C ASP A 413 26.21 20.73 3.53
N ALA A 414 25.52 21.04 2.42
CA ALA A 414 24.07 21.24 2.43
C ALA A 414 23.31 19.92 2.19
N VAL A 415 22.52 19.50 3.16
CA VAL A 415 21.48 18.48 2.98
C VAL A 415 20.14 19.19 2.81
N THR A 416 19.55 19.12 1.63
CA THR A 416 18.26 19.74 1.38
C THR A 416 17.17 18.69 1.30
N VAL A 417 16.12 18.86 2.11
CA VAL A 417 14.92 18.04 2.04
C VAL A 417 13.94 18.70 1.09
N VAL A 418 13.63 18.06 -0.01
CA VAL A 418 12.61 18.52 -0.98
C VAL A 418 11.33 17.71 -0.78
N GLY A 419 10.25 18.37 -0.38
CA GLY A 419 8.91 17.78 -0.33
C GLY A 419 8.28 17.73 -1.74
N GLY A 420 7.81 16.57 -2.16
CA GLY A 420 7.03 16.42 -3.41
C GLY A 420 5.57 16.83 -3.22
N GLU A 421 4.98 17.45 -4.24
CA GLU A 421 3.55 17.74 -4.32
C GLU A 421 2.74 16.45 -4.25
N GLN A 422 1.85 16.35 -3.27
CA GLN A 422 0.73 15.42 -3.33
C GLN A 422 -0.47 16.14 -3.92
N ASP A 423 -1.06 15.56 -4.97
CA ASP A 423 -2.38 15.94 -5.44
C ASP A 423 -3.34 15.99 -4.25
N LYS A 424 -4.03 17.11 -4.11
CA LYS A 424 -4.97 17.39 -3.03
C LYS A 424 -6.06 16.34 -3.02
N VAL A 425 -6.01 15.44 -2.07
CA VAL A 425 -7.21 14.76 -1.57
C VAL A 425 -7.66 15.57 -0.37
N SER A 426 -8.66 16.41 -0.59
CA SER A 426 -9.41 17.09 0.48
C SER A 426 -10.25 16.09 1.27
N PRO A 427 -10.59 16.42 2.54
CA PRO A 427 -11.08 15.52 3.57
C PRO A 427 -12.39 14.83 3.24
#